data_4f50fdac3e6f99010e6ea2524daed10d
#
_entry.id   4f50fdac3e6f99010e6ea2524daed10d
#
_cell.length_a   1.000
_cell.length_b   1.000
_cell.length_c   1.000
_cell.angle_alpha   90.00
_cell.angle_beta   90.00
_cell.angle_gamma   90.00
#
_symmetry.space_group_name_H-M   'P 1'
#
loop_
_entity.id
_entity.type
_entity.pdbx_description
1 polymer ?
#
loop_
_entity_poly.entity_id
_entity_poly.type
_entity_poly.pdbx_seq_one_letter_code
_entity_poly.pdbx_strand_id
1 'polypeptide(L)'
;MLDAKQIAHFKHHGYVILRGFIEADTVHDWQQQFWSHIGADSADSATWPEDYVVKDFNVDPVFGALPQMQTAVQQLGGSMFAGGGGSMLAQWPKHDSEWMPPAQGHIDGYGPGGWSGGFMLGATTYLEDVEPGGGGFFFWPDSHRPVHDFFRRHPKQIDGSFREREDWEEKSWGLFSDDNPPPAQEFT
;
A
#
# COMPACT_ATOMS: atom_id res chain seq x y z
N MET A 1 9.48 9.29 15.83
CA MET A 1 8.56 8.57 16.77
C MET A 1 7.17 9.14 16.58
N LEU A 2 6.16 8.25 16.49
CA LEU A 2 4.77 8.66 16.45
C LEU A 2 4.33 9.23 17.79
N ASP A 3 3.55 10.29 17.77
CA ASP A 3 2.92 10.83 18.96
C ASP A 3 1.62 10.09 19.33
N ALA A 4 1.08 10.40 20.50
CA ALA A 4 -0.14 9.74 21.00
C ALA A 4 -1.37 9.99 20.11
N LYS A 5 -1.44 11.17 19.44
CA LYS A 5 -2.57 11.49 18.54
C LYS A 5 -2.49 10.70 17.26
N GLN A 6 -1.29 10.55 16.68
CA GLN A 6 -1.05 9.74 15.49
C GLN A 6 -1.38 8.26 15.74
N ILE A 7 -0.96 7.72 16.89
CA ILE A 7 -1.29 6.34 17.29
C ILE A 7 -2.80 6.17 17.49
N ALA A 8 -3.45 7.14 18.15
CA ALA A 8 -4.90 7.11 18.36
C ALA A 8 -5.66 7.20 17.02
N HIS A 9 -5.21 8.06 16.10
CA HIS A 9 -5.77 8.19 14.78
C HIS A 9 -5.68 6.86 14.00
N PHE A 10 -4.49 6.25 13.97
CA PHE A 10 -4.30 4.95 13.33
C PHE A 10 -5.25 3.88 13.90
N LYS A 11 -5.33 3.77 15.22
CA LYS A 11 -6.24 2.81 15.88
C LYS A 11 -7.71 3.06 15.57
N HIS A 12 -8.07 4.32 15.37
CA HIS A 12 -9.46 4.69 15.09
C HIS A 12 -9.81 4.51 13.63
N HIS A 13 -8.95 4.96 12.71
CA HIS A 13 -9.24 5.06 11.29
C HIS A 13 -8.55 3.99 10.42
N GLY A 14 -7.61 3.22 10.98
CA GLY A 14 -6.88 2.18 10.27
C GLY A 14 -5.72 2.69 9.42
N TYR A 15 -5.43 3.99 9.44
CA TYR A 15 -4.30 4.59 8.74
C TYR A 15 -3.71 5.77 9.52
N VAL A 16 -2.51 6.17 9.16
CA VAL A 16 -1.89 7.42 9.59
C VAL A 16 -0.98 7.96 8.48
N ILE A 17 -1.05 9.26 8.23
CA ILE A 17 -0.19 9.94 7.27
C ILE A 17 0.92 10.67 8.04
N LEU A 18 2.15 10.41 7.66
CA LEU A 18 3.35 10.95 8.30
C LEU A 18 4.09 11.83 7.31
N ARG A 19 3.81 13.12 7.32
CA ARG A 19 4.48 14.09 6.44
C ARG A 19 5.92 14.33 6.91
N GLY A 20 6.86 14.37 5.95
CA GLY A 20 8.30 14.56 6.24
C GLY A 20 8.91 13.44 7.08
N PHE A 21 8.38 12.22 6.96
CA PHE A 21 8.82 11.07 7.75
C PHE A 21 10.18 10.53 7.29
N ILE A 22 10.48 10.67 6.03
CA ILE A 22 11.75 10.30 5.42
C ILE A 22 12.50 11.58 5.09
N GLU A 23 13.79 11.60 5.41
CA GLU A 23 14.66 12.74 5.12
C GLU A 23 14.75 12.97 3.61
N ALA A 24 14.74 14.22 3.18
CA ALA A 24 14.75 14.58 1.76
C ALA A 24 15.96 14.01 1.01
N ASP A 25 17.14 14.00 1.65
CA ASP A 25 18.35 13.43 1.06
C ASP A 25 18.20 11.93 0.78
N THR A 26 17.53 11.20 1.68
CA THR A 26 17.26 9.77 1.47
C THR A 26 16.30 9.55 0.30
N VAL A 27 15.25 10.38 0.19
CA VAL A 27 14.32 10.31 -0.95
C VAL A 27 15.04 10.61 -2.26
N HIS A 28 15.89 11.62 -2.27
CA HIS A 28 16.70 11.98 -3.44
C HIS A 28 17.65 10.86 -3.86
N ASP A 29 18.34 10.22 -2.92
CA ASP A 29 19.19 9.07 -3.20
C ASP A 29 18.39 7.90 -3.78
N TRP A 30 17.21 7.65 -3.26
CA TRP A 30 16.30 6.63 -3.79
C TRP A 30 15.79 6.95 -5.20
N GLN A 31 15.49 8.21 -5.50
CA GLN A 31 15.17 8.65 -6.86
C GLN A 31 16.32 8.35 -7.82
N GLN A 32 17.54 8.70 -7.46
CA GLN A 32 18.74 8.42 -8.28
C GLN A 32 18.92 6.92 -8.53
N GLN A 33 18.77 6.10 -7.49
CA GLN A 33 18.85 4.65 -7.62
C GLN A 33 17.78 4.11 -8.58
N PHE A 34 16.54 4.58 -8.46
CA PHE A 34 15.44 4.18 -9.31
C PHE A 34 15.70 4.54 -10.78
N TRP A 35 15.97 5.81 -11.07
CA TRP A 35 16.21 6.27 -12.45
C TRP A 35 17.43 5.60 -13.08
N SER A 36 18.47 5.37 -12.32
CA SER A 36 19.64 4.59 -12.75
C SER A 36 19.30 3.14 -13.06
N HIS A 37 18.46 2.51 -12.23
CA HIS A 37 18.04 1.11 -12.41
C HIS A 37 17.24 0.92 -13.70
N ILE A 38 16.31 1.80 -13.99
CA ILE A 38 15.48 1.70 -15.20
C ILE A 38 16.21 2.20 -16.45
N GLY A 39 17.32 2.92 -16.29
CA GLY A 39 18.12 3.43 -17.40
C GLY A 39 17.44 4.57 -18.17
N ALA A 40 16.62 5.37 -17.50
CA ALA A 40 15.87 6.47 -18.07
C ALA A 40 16.27 7.80 -17.42
N ASP A 41 16.04 8.91 -18.12
CA ASP A 41 16.21 10.26 -17.62
C ASP A 41 14.89 10.79 -17.05
N SER A 42 14.89 11.18 -15.80
CA SER A 42 13.70 11.74 -15.13
C SER A 42 13.17 12.99 -15.79
N ALA A 43 14.02 13.76 -16.45
CA ALA A 43 13.67 14.99 -17.14
C ALA A 43 13.22 14.80 -18.61
N ASP A 44 13.42 13.60 -19.16
CA ASP A 44 13.08 13.28 -20.55
C ASP A 44 12.10 12.09 -20.63
N SER A 45 10.81 12.41 -20.71
CA SER A 45 9.74 11.40 -20.79
C SER A 45 9.84 10.49 -22.02
N ALA A 46 10.58 10.87 -23.06
CA ALA A 46 10.81 10.01 -24.22
C ALA A 46 11.71 8.79 -23.88
N THR A 47 12.41 8.86 -22.77
CA THR A 47 13.24 7.75 -22.27
C THR A 47 12.49 6.80 -21.33
N TRP A 48 11.27 7.17 -20.92
CA TRP A 48 10.52 6.40 -19.95
C TRP A 48 9.95 5.13 -20.55
N PRO A 49 9.85 4.03 -19.80
CA PRO A 49 9.22 2.81 -20.28
C PRO A 49 7.74 3.05 -20.66
N GLU A 50 7.29 2.47 -21.75
CA GLU A 50 5.86 2.53 -22.15
C GLU A 50 4.97 1.73 -21.20
N ASP A 51 5.49 0.63 -20.68
CA ASP A 51 4.79 -0.26 -19.76
C ASP A 51 5.39 -0.21 -18.37
N TYR A 52 4.52 -0.33 -17.39
CA TYR A 52 4.93 -0.52 -16.02
C TYR A 52 5.67 -1.83 -15.82
N VAL A 53 6.95 -1.77 -15.54
CA VAL A 53 7.70 -2.93 -15.06
C VAL A 53 8.83 -2.47 -14.14
N VAL A 54 8.60 -2.42 -12.84
CA VAL A 54 9.70 -2.53 -11.90
C VAL A 54 9.57 -3.85 -11.18
N LYS A 55 10.42 -4.82 -11.54
CA LYS A 55 10.51 -6.10 -10.87
C LYS A 55 11.86 -6.20 -10.20
N ASP A 56 11.87 -6.79 -9.02
CA ASP A 56 13.09 -7.19 -8.32
C ASP A 56 14.06 -6.05 -8.00
N PHE A 57 13.52 -4.83 -7.81
CA PHE A 57 14.30 -3.68 -7.38
C PHE A 57 13.83 -3.17 -6.02
N ASN A 58 14.78 -2.90 -5.14
CA ASN A 58 14.60 -2.17 -3.90
C ASN A 58 15.66 -1.07 -3.78
N VAL A 59 15.28 -0.01 -3.13
CA VAL A 59 16.19 1.06 -2.76
C VAL A 59 17.13 0.64 -1.61
N ASP A 60 18.29 1.27 -1.51
CA ASP A 60 19.21 1.10 -0.41
C ASP A 60 19.43 2.47 0.28
N PRO A 61 19.20 2.60 1.59
CA PRO A 61 18.67 1.57 2.49
C PRO A 61 17.21 1.20 2.16
N VAL A 62 16.83 -0.05 2.37
CA VAL A 62 15.46 -0.52 2.15
C VAL A 62 14.49 0.23 3.06
N PHE A 63 13.36 0.67 2.51
CA PHE A 63 12.36 1.48 3.22
C PHE A 63 11.95 0.87 4.58
N GLY A 64 11.61 -0.42 4.60
CA GLY A 64 11.22 -1.11 5.83
C GLY A 64 12.35 -1.24 6.86
N ALA A 65 13.61 -1.12 6.46
CA ALA A 65 14.77 -1.22 7.35
C ALA A 65 15.18 0.11 8.00
N LEU A 66 14.59 1.24 7.58
CA LEU A 66 14.88 2.53 8.20
C LEU A 66 14.58 2.51 9.70
N PRO A 67 15.46 3.06 10.56
CA PRO A 67 15.25 3.04 12.02
C PRO A 67 13.94 3.66 12.47
N GLN A 68 13.52 4.76 11.83
CA GLN A 68 12.24 5.41 12.12
C GLN A 68 11.04 4.54 11.69
N MET A 69 11.16 3.78 10.61
CA MET A 69 10.13 2.85 10.16
C MET A 69 10.00 1.68 11.14
N GLN A 70 11.12 1.08 11.56
CA GLN A 70 11.12 0.03 12.59
C GLN A 70 10.43 0.50 13.87
N THR A 71 10.74 1.73 14.30
CA THR A 71 10.11 2.32 15.48
C THR A 71 8.60 2.52 15.29
N ALA A 72 8.18 3.06 14.13
CA ALA A 72 6.77 3.29 13.83
C ALA A 72 5.98 1.98 13.80
N VAL A 73 6.51 0.96 13.13
CA VAL A 73 5.89 -0.37 13.05
C VAL A 73 5.70 -0.97 14.44
N GLN A 74 6.69 -0.87 15.32
CA GLN A 74 6.61 -1.36 16.70
C GLN A 74 5.59 -0.57 17.55
N GLN A 75 5.49 0.76 17.34
CA GLN A 75 4.51 1.58 18.02
C GLN A 75 3.06 1.27 17.60
N LEU A 76 2.85 0.91 16.34
CA LEU A 76 1.53 0.60 15.80
C LEU A 76 1.12 -0.87 15.99
N GLY A 77 2.03 -1.79 15.74
CA GLY A 77 1.76 -3.22 15.75
C GLY A 77 2.16 -3.94 17.03
N GLY A 78 3.08 -3.34 17.79
CA GLY A 78 3.69 -3.95 18.98
C GLY A 78 5.15 -4.34 18.79
N SER A 79 5.86 -4.56 19.89
CA SER A 79 7.31 -4.78 19.91
C SER A 79 7.79 -6.05 19.16
N MET A 80 6.89 -6.94 18.84
CA MET A 80 7.20 -8.16 18.06
C MET A 80 7.20 -7.93 16.56
N PHE A 81 6.74 -6.78 16.11
CA PHE A 81 6.74 -6.44 14.69
C PHE A 81 8.07 -5.81 14.27
N ALA A 82 8.48 -6.12 13.08
CA ALA A 82 9.61 -5.51 12.41
C ALA A 82 9.17 -5.02 11.03
N GLY A 83 9.76 -3.94 10.55
CA GLY A 83 9.60 -3.51 9.18
C GLY A 83 10.17 -4.58 8.24
N GLY A 84 9.43 -4.84 7.17
CA GLY A 84 9.83 -5.80 6.15
C GLY A 84 10.77 -5.20 5.12
N GLY A 85 10.82 -5.84 3.97
CA GLY A 85 11.40 -5.29 2.76
C GLY A 85 10.56 -4.14 2.20
N GLY A 86 10.56 -4.03 0.93
CA GLY A 86 9.72 -3.12 0.17
C GLY A 86 9.81 -3.52 -1.29
N SER A 87 8.85 -3.11 -2.08
CA SER A 87 8.94 -3.20 -3.52
C SER A 87 8.66 -1.83 -4.12
N MET A 88 9.40 -1.50 -5.13
CA MET A 88 9.16 -0.30 -5.90
C MET A 88 7.96 -0.53 -6.83
N LEU A 89 7.07 0.44 -6.88
CA LEU A 89 5.98 0.49 -7.84
C LEU A 89 6.11 1.79 -8.64
N ALA A 90 6.16 1.72 -9.96
CA ALA A 90 6.13 2.90 -10.80
C ALA A 90 4.90 2.89 -11.69
N GLN A 91 4.25 4.01 -11.82
CA GLN A 91 3.16 4.23 -12.78
C GLN A 91 3.57 5.36 -13.70
N TRP A 92 3.36 5.15 -14.98
CA TRP A 92 3.70 6.11 -16.01
C TRP A 92 2.45 6.87 -16.47
N PRO A 93 2.55 8.17 -16.81
CA PRO A 93 1.44 8.91 -17.36
C PRO A 93 0.90 8.24 -18.62
N LYS A 94 -0.41 8.09 -18.71
CA LYS A 94 -1.10 7.59 -19.90
C LYS A 94 -1.77 8.76 -20.60
N HIS A 95 -1.23 9.17 -21.73
CA HIS A 95 -1.69 10.37 -22.45
C HIS A 95 -3.06 10.22 -23.10
N ASP A 96 -3.49 9.00 -23.39
CA ASP A 96 -4.71 8.70 -24.17
C ASP A 96 -5.85 8.12 -23.33
N SER A 97 -5.76 8.18 -22.01
CA SER A 97 -6.82 7.66 -21.13
C SER A 97 -7.25 8.70 -20.11
N GLU A 98 -8.56 8.80 -19.93
CA GLU A 98 -9.11 9.55 -18.80
C GLU A 98 -8.72 8.83 -17.50
N TRP A 99 -8.25 9.61 -16.51
CA TRP A 99 -7.95 9.05 -15.20
C TRP A 99 -9.23 8.59 -14.52
N MET A 100 -9.20 7.39 -13.98
CA MET A 100 -10.28 6.83 -13.17
C MET A 100 -9.70 6.21 -11.89
N PRO A 101 -10.39 6.39 -10.75
CA PRO A 101 -9.98 5.69 -9.53
C PRO A 101 -10.08 4.16 -9.73
N PRO A 102 -9.32 3.37 -8.98
CA PRO A 102 -9.42 1.92 -9.06
C PRO A 102 -10.85 1.45 -8.76
N ALA A 103 -11.39 0.62 -9.63
CA ALA A 103 -12.75 0.09 -9.51
C ALA A 103 -12.92 -0.86 -8.32
N GLN A 104 -11.83 -1.48 -7.87
CA GLN A 104 -11.86 -2.47 -6.80
C GLN A 104 -10.65 -2.31 -5.88
N GLY A 105 -10.89 -2.50 -4.58
CA GLY A 105 -9.83 -2.66 -3.59
C GLY A 105 -9.47 -4.14 -3.36
N HIS A 106 -8.38 -4.35 -2.65
CA HIS A 106 -7.96 -5.66 -2.17
C HIS A 106 -7.43 -5.54 -0.74
N ILE A 107 -7.22 -6.67 -0.11
CA ILE A 107 -6.59 -6.76 1.20
C ILE A 107 -5.23 -7.41 0.99
N ASP A 108 -4.17 -6.66 1.29
CA ASP A 108 -2.81 -7.17 1.18
C ASP A 108 -2.60 -8.41 2.04
N GLY A 109 -1.88 -9.39 1.50
CA GLY A 109 -1.60 -10.65 2.17
C GLY A 109 -2.78 -11.61 2.25
N TYR A 110 -3.92 -11.26 1.69
CA TYR A 110 -5.07 -12.13 1.57
C TYR A 110 -5.27 -12.57 0.11
N GLY A 111 -5.36 -13.85 -0.11
CA GLY A 111 -5.48 -14.43 -1.44
C GLY A 111 -6.06 -15.84 -1.40
N PRO A 112 -6.05 -16.58 -2.54
CA PRO A 112 -6.55 -17.96 -2.60
C PRO A 112 -5.94 -18.92 -1.57
N GLY A 113 -4.95 -18.45 -0.81
CA GLY A 113 -4.26 -19.07 0.29
C GLY A 113 -4.85 -18.86 1.66
N GLY A 114 -5.87 -18.07 1.74
CA GLY A 114 -6.27 -17.47 3.00
C GLY A 114 -5.32 -16.34 3.39
N TRP A 115 -5.32 -16.00 4.64
CA TRP A 115 -4.45 -14.97 5.20
C TRP A 115 -3.02 -15.51 5.38
N SER A 116 -2.03 -14.85 4.75
CA SER A 116 -0.65 -15.36 4.74
C SER A 116 0.14 -15.14 6.04
N GLY A 117 -0.35 -14.34 6.97
CA GLY A 117 0.47 -14.01 8.13
C GLY A 117 -0.19 -13.24 9.28
N GLY A 118 -1.46 -13.38 9.52
CA GLY A 118 -2.12 -12.70 10.65
C GLY A 118 -2.23 -11.19 10.46
N PHE A 119 -1.83 -10.40 11.45
CA PHE A 119 -1.86 -8.94 11.34
C PHE A 119 -0.83 -8.43 10.34
N MET A 120 -1.29 -7.57 9.42
CA MET A 120 -0.43 -6.90 8.46
C MET A 120 -0.53 -5.39 8.57
N LEU A 121 0.59 -4.74 8.39
CA LEU A 121 0.73 -3.30 8.32
C LEU A 121 1.44 -2.97 6.99
N GLY A 122 0.73 -2.32 6.09
CA GLY A 122 1.30 -1.75 4.87
C GLY A 122 1.83 -0.35 5.12
N ALA A 123 2.90 0.02 4.44
CA ALA A 123 3.41 1.38 4.40
C ALA A 123 3.78 1.74 2.96
N THR A 124 3.31 2.90 2.53
CA THR A 124 3.60 3.45 1.20
C THR A 124 4.23 4.82 1.34
N THR A 125 5.23 5.10 0.53
CA THR A 125 5.82 6.43 0.37
C THR A 125 6.01 6.70 -1.11
N TYR A 126 6.04 7.98 -1.48
CA TYR A 126 6.32 8.40 -2.84
C TYR A 126 7.75 8.90 -2.97
N LEU A 127 8.34 8.68 -4.13
CA LEU A 127 9.62 9.25 -4.50
C LEU A 127 9.47 10.55 -5.30
N GLU A 128 8.31 10.75 -5.91
CA GLU A 128 7.96 11.95 -6.67
C GLU A 128 6.68 12.54 -6.09
N ASP A 129 6.45 13.82 -6.33
CA ASP A 129 5.20 14.46 -5.96
C ASP A 129 4.02 13.86 -6.76
N VAL A 130 2.97 13.52 -6.07
CA VAL A 130 1.76 12.94 -6.67
C VAL A 130 0.60 13.89 -6.48
N GLU A 131 0.13 14.44 -7.59
CA GLU A 131 -1.06 15.29 -7.62
C GLU A 131 -2.34 14.46 -7.56
N PRO A 132 -3.47 15.02 -7.12
CA PRO A 132 -4.76 14.34 -7.18
C PRO A 132 -5.08 13.85 -8.60
N GLY A 133 -5.41 12.56 -8.70
CA GLY A 133 -5.58 11.90 -10.00
C GLY A 133 -4.28 11.51 -10.69
N GLY A 134 -3.14 11.65 -10.04
CA GLY A 134 -1.82 11.27 -10.55
C GLY A 134 -1.43 9.82 -10.31
N GLY A 135 -2.35 8.97 -9.89
CA GLY A 135 -2.08 7.57 -9.61
C GLY A 135 -1.67 7.29 -8.16
N GLY A 136 -2.09 8.15 -7.25
CA GLY A 136 -1.86 7.98 -5.83
C GLY A 136 -2.46 6.69 -5.26
N PHE A 137 -1.98 6.29 -4.11
CA PHE A 137 -2.47 5.13 -3.39
C PHE A 137 -3.90 5.38 -2.87
N PHE A 138 -4.80 4.46 -3.17
CA PHE A 138 -6.17 4.52 -2.67
C PHE A 138 -6.37 3.60 -1.48
N PHE A 139 -7.11 4.09 -0.51
CA PHE A 139 -7.50 3.32 0.66
C PHE A 139 -8.90 3.72 1.15
N TRP A 140 -9.49 2.86 1.96
CA TRP A 140 -10.80 3.09 2.55
C TRP A 140 -10.66 3.33 4.06
N PRO A 141 -10.78 4.58 4.52
CA PRO A 141 -10.76 4.87 5.95
C PRO A 141 -11.77 4.03 6.72
N ASP A 142 -11.41 3.63 7.93
CA ASP A 142 -12.23 2.79 8.83
C ASP A 142 -12.51 1.36 8.36
N SER A 143 -12.05 0.96 7.16
CA SER A 143 -12.32 -0.37 6.58
C SER A 143 -11.74 -1.54 7.39
N HIS A 144 -10.71 -1.31 8.20
CA HIS A 144 -10.10 -2.33 9.05
C HIS A 144 -11.10 -2.97 10.03
N ARG A 145 -12.12 -2.23 10.48
CA ARG A 145 -13.14 -2.73 11.43
C ARG A 145 -14.11 -3.70 10.79
N PRO A 146 -14.84 -3.35 9.70
CA PRO A 146 -15.71 -4.30 9.03
C PRO A 146 -14.93 -5.50 8.47
N VAL A 147 -13.69 -5.31 8.02
CA VAL A 147 -12.80 -6.41 7.60
C VAL A 147 -12.53 -7.36 8.76
N HIS A 148 -12.11 -6.84 9.92
CA HIS A 148 -11.90 -7.64 11.12
C HIS A 148 -13.18 -8.40 11.53
N ASP A 149 -14.32 -7.71 11.55
CA ASP A 149 -15.61 -8.30 11.93
C ASP A 149 -16.08 -9.36 10.93
N PHE A 150 -15.79 -9.17 9.64
CA PHE A 150 -16.03 -10.18 8.63
C PHE A 150 -15.24 -11.46 8.92
N PHE A 151 -13.93 -11.37 9.08
CA PHE A 151 -13.08 -12.54 9.35
C PHE A 151 -13.40 -13.21 10.69
N ARG A 152 -13.79 -12.45 11.69
CA ARG A 152 -14.24 -13.01 12.97
C ARG A 152 -15.51 -13.84 12.82
N ARG A 153 -16.43 -13.44 11.93
CA ARG A 153 -17.67 -14.18 11.65
C ARG A 153 -17.45 -15.32 10.65
N HIS A 154 -16.40 -15.24 9.85
CA HIS A 154 -16.08 -16.20 8.80
C HIS A 154 -14.66 -16.76 8.95
N PRO A 155 -14.34 -17.47 10.06
CA PRO A 155 -12.98 -17.90 10.36
C PRO A 155 -12.37 -18.82 9.30
N LYS A 156 -13.17 -19.57 8.57
CA LYS A 156 -12.71 -20.40 7.45
C LYS A 156 -12.10 -19.60 6.30
N GLN A 157 -12.43 -18.34 6.19
CA GLN A 157 -11.85 -17.44 5.20
C GLN A 157 -10.39 -17.12 5.52
N ILE A 158 -10.00 -17.20 6.79
CA ILE A 158 -8.63 -16.93 7.24
C ILE A 158 -7.69 -18.08 6.86
N ASP A 159 -8.12 -19.32 7.03
CA ASP A 159 -7.30 -20.49 6.78
C ASP A 159 -7.32 -20.97 5.32
N GLY A 160 -8.10 -20.30 4.48
CA GLY A 160 -8.22 -20.64 3.07
C GLY A 160 -8.95 -21.96 2.80
N SER A 161 -9.62 -22.54 3.80
CA SER A 161 -10.36 -23.79 3.65
C SER A 161 -11.55 -23.71 2.68
N PHE A 162 -11.95 -22.52 2.29
CA PHE A 162 -12.97 -22.26 1.30
C PHE A 162 -12.47 -22.19 -0.15
N ARG A 163 -11.17 -22.33 -0.38
CA ARG A 163 -10.54 -22.23 -1.70
C ARG A 163 -11.11 -23.16 -2.77
N GLU A 164 -11.64 -24.26 -2.35
CA GLU A 164 -12.29 -25.22 -3.24
C GLU A 164 -13.66 -24.76 -3.71
N ARG A 165 -14.13 -23.63 -3.23
CA ARG A 165 -15.42 -23.08 -3.63
C ARG A 165 -15.28 -22.22 -4.87
N GLU A 166 -16.12 -22.46 -5.86
CA GLU A 166 -16.18 -21.71 -7.12
C GLU A 166 -16.52 -20.22 -6.93
N ASP A 167 -17.12 -19.87 -5.79
CA ASP A 167 -17.49 -18.51 -5.43
C ASP A 167 -16.35 -17.67 -4.80
N TRP A 168 -15.15 -18.20 -4.76
CA TRP A 168 -13.96 -17.44 -4.35
C TRP A 168 -13.77 -16.16 -5.18
N GLU A 169 -13.93 -16.23 -6.48
CA GLU A 169 -13.78 -15.10 -7.41
C GLU A 169 -14.91 -14.08 -7.30
N GLU A 170 -16.01 -14.48 -6.64
CA GLU A 170 -17.12 -13.59 -6.44
C GLU A 170 -16.89 -12.61 -5.31
N LYS A 171 -15.83 -11.76 -5.46
CA LYS A 171 -16.07 -10.45 -4.96
C LYS A 171 -15.81 -10.19 -3.50
N SER A 172 -15.07 -9.26 -3.27
CA SER A 172 -15.16 -8.31 -2.16
C SER A 172 -16.02 -8.70 -0.93
N TRP A 173 -16.58 -9.88 -0.90
CA TRP A 173 -17.41 -10.49 0.19
C TRP A 173 -18.38 -9.53 0.86
N GLY A 174 -18.96 -8.63 0.07
CA GLY A 174 -19.88 -7.61 0.55
C GLY A 174 -19.22 -6.49 1.38
N LEU A 175 -17.91 -6.53 1.58
CA LEU A 175 -17.16 -5.44 2.22
C LEU A 175 -17.01 -4.24 1.30
N PHE A 176 -16.91 -4.52 0.01
CA PHE A 176 -16.85 -3.54 -1.07
C PHE A 176 -17.92 -3.92 -2.09
N SER A 177 -19.20 -3.80 -1.72
CA SER A 177 -20.26 -4.15 -2.65
C SER A 177 -20.18 -3.29 -3.90
N ASP A 178 -20.25 -3.93 -5.04
CA ASP A 178 -20.10 -3.31 -6.35
C ASP A 178 -21.09 -2.18 -6.61
N ASP A 179 -22.26 -2.25 -5.92
CA ASP A 179 -23.37 -1.31 -6.10
C ASP A 179 -23.21 0.01 -5.33
N ASN A 180 -22.40 0.02 -4.26
CA ASN A 180 -22.18 1.23 -3.46
C ASN A 180 -20.94 1.06 -2.58
N PRO A 181 -19.74 1.09 -3.16
CA PRO A 181 -18.51 1.02 -2.37
C PRO A 181 -18.43 2.25 -1.44
N PRO A 182 -17.90 2.11 -0.23
CA PRO A 182 -17.61 3.27 0.59
C PRO A 182 -16.63 4.20 -0.15
N PRO A 183 -16.68 5.50 0.10
CA PRO A 183 -15.79 6.44 -0.57
C PRO A 183 -14.32 6.10 -0.27
N ALA A 184 -13.53 5.87 -1.30
CA ALA A 184 -12.10 5.75 -1.19
C ALA A 184 -11.45 7.12 -1.03
N GLN A 185 -10.30 7.15 -0.41
CA GLN A 185 -9.46 8.33 -0.29
C GLN A 185 -8.15 8.10 -1.03
N GLU A 186 -7.78 9.03 -1.89
CA GLU A 186 -6.46 9.06 -2.51
C GLU A 186 -5.47 9.70 -1.53
N PHE A 187 -4.31 9.08 -1.39
CA PHE A 187 -3.16 9.67 -0.72
C PHE A 187 -2.31 10.41 -1.76
N THR A 188 -2.13 11.69 -1.56
CA THR A 188 -1.29 12.60 -2.36
C THR A 188 -0.44 13.50 -1.49
#